data_cd81deb785253ccdb0f64f08b98fd301
#
_entry.id   cd81deb785253ccdb0f64f08b98fd301
#
_cell.length_a   1.000
_cell.length_b   1.000
_cell.length_c   1.000
_cell.angle_alpha   90.00
_cell.angle_beta   90.00
_cell.angle_gamma   90.00
#
_symmetry.space_group_name_H-M   'P 1'
#
loop_
_entity.id
_entity.type
_entity.pdbx_description
1 polymer ?
#
loop_
_entity_poly.entity_id
_entity_poly.type
_entity_poly.pdbx_seq_one_letter_code
_entity_poly.pdbx_strand_id
1 'polypeptide(L)'
;MTITKQNFIIFSSIDWTTHWQLHHQLATSLVSTGNRVLFVENTGVRSANIGDIGRLSERISNWRKGLHGFSSIDGDNLTSYSPILLPFPYSKLSLFVNKRIFGLSISRWIRSSNFRNPIVISFLPTPLIQSAIKTIDPVLTVYYCANNMAESSESASQIRPYEDYFFKRVNIVFTAAYVIQERAERFSEKVFYFPPGIDFDKFKAALDGDKIPDDIKSITGPIVGYIGTLGRVLDQELLCTLADQCIDFTIVLIGPEYTNIDALKTKSNIVFLGAKPHNLLPYYIKEFDVGIVPYLCNDFTEGVYPSKLNEYLAMGIPAVSTNLREVRESKEVYGETAVIANSAEEFVEAVKSLVVEKNNALLKKQRIKVAKANSWDSRFEGLSKIIRQELIEADLQQSGSSWKKKFNRYFNLRSKRRKLAFTIMFGLLIIFYGPLFWFMGEQLIANDSPKKSDAIVVFSGDGEV
;
A
#
# COMPACT_ATOMS: atom_id res chain seq x y z
N MET A 1 9.48 13.22 -19.15
CA MET A 1 8.18 12.83 -19.77
C MET A 1 7.48 11.83 -18.87
N THR A 2 6.33 12.20 -18.35
CA THR A 2 5.50 11.37 -17.47
C THR A 2 4.82 10.23 -18.24
N ILE A 3 4.47 9.15 -17.53
CA ILE A 3 3.73 8.02 -18.08
C ILE A 3 2.26 8.40 -18.26
N THR A 4 1.67 8.10 -19.43
CA THR A 4 0.31 8.49 -19.78
C THR A 4 -0.43 7.36 -20.48
N LYS A 5 -1.77 7.39 -20.47
CA LYS A 5 -2.66 6.46 -21.20
C LYS A 5 -2.42 4.98 -20.86
N GLN A 6 -2.01 4.70 -19.60
CA GLN A 6 -1.84 3.35 -19.10
C GLN A 6 -2.95 2.99 -18.12
N ASN A 7 -3.12 1.69 -17.88
CA ASN A 7 -4.04 1.15 -16.89
C ASN A 7 -3.23 0.65 -15.68
N PHE A 8 -3.47 1.19 -14.50
CA PHE A 8 -2.78 0.81 -13.28
C PHE A 8 -3.71 0.10 -12.30
N ILE A 9 -3.26 -0.99 -11.71
CA ILE A 9 -3.91 -1.61 -10.56
C ILE A 9 -3.01 -1.42 -9.36
N ILE A 10 -3.50 -0.71 -8.35
CA ILE A 10 -2.77 -0.47 -7.10
C ILE A 10 -3.35 -1.39 -6.02
N PHE A 11 -2.56 -2.34 -5.52
CA PHE A 11 -2.92 -3.11 -4.33
C PHE A 11 -2.42 -2.37 -3.09
N SER A 12 -3.34 -1.68 -2.43
CA SER A 12 -3.05 -0.81 -1.30
C SER A 12 -3.04 -1.57 0.03
N SER A 13 -2.23 -1.10 0.99
CA SER A 13 -2.26 -1.55 2.39
C SER A 13 -3.22 -0.75 3.26
N ILE A 14 -3.92 0.23 2.69
CA ILE A 14 -4.91 1.09 3.36
C ILE A 14 -6.20 1.14 2.56
N ASP A 15 -7.28 1.53 3.22
CA ASP A 15 -8.58 1.77 2.57
C ASP A 15 -8.62 3.22 2.03
N TRP A 16 -9.45 3.47 1.00
CA TRP A 16 -9.51 4.80 0.35
C TRP A 16 -10.02 5.91 1.28
N THR A 17 -10.91 5.55 2.20
CA THR A 17 -11.52 6.48 3.16
C THR A 17 -10.63 6.86 4.36
N THR A 18 -9.41 6.32 4.44
CA THR A 18 -8.47 6.63 5.51
C THR A 18 -7.76 7.97 5.31
N HIS A 19 -6.91 8.38 6.28
CA HIS A 19 -6.13 9.61 6.12
C HIS A 19 -5.28 9.55 4.85
N TRP A 20 -5.10 10.72 4.24
CA TRP A 20 -4.31 10.88 3.02
C TRP A 20 -2.86 10.41 3.22
N GLN A 21 -2.41 9.48 2.40
CA GLN A 21 -1.09 8.86 2.48
C GLN A 21 -0.49 8.68 1.08
N LEU A 22 0.75 8.19 1.02
CA LEU A 22 1.50 7.82 -0.18
C LEU A 22 0.65 7.11 -1.25
N HIS A 23 -0.19 6.16 -0.84
CA HIS A 23 -1.03 5.35 -1.74
C HIS A 23 -2.04 6.21 -2.52
N HIS A 24 -2.70 7.16 -1.83
CA HIS A 24 -3.64 8.10 -2.43
C HIS A 24 -2.92 9.06 -3.36
N GLN A 25 -1.77 9.60 -2.91
CA GLN A 25 -0.96 10.54 -3.69
C GLN A 25 -0.49 9.88 -4.99
N LEU A 26 -0.01 8.63 -4.93
CA LEU A 26 0.40 7.90 -6.12
C LEU A 26 -0.78 7.67 -7.07
N ALA A 27 -1.93 7.25 -6.57
CA ALA A 27 -3.12 7.01 -7.38
C ALA A 27 -3.59 8.29 -8.08
N THR A 28 -3.70 9.40 -7.35
CA THR A 28 -4.14 10.69 -7.91
C THR A 28 -3.13 11.30 -8.87
N SER A 29 -1.82 11.17 -8.61
CA SER A 29 -0.77 11.62 -9.54
C SER A 29 -0.79 10.82 -10.85
N LEU A 30 -1.08 9.52 -10.79
CA LEU A 30 -1.26 8.71 -12.00
C LEU A 30 -2.49 9.15 -12.80
N VAL A 31 -3.61 9.45 -12.14
CA VAL A 31 -4.83 9.91 -12.79
C VAL A 31 -4.65 11.29 -13.41
N SER A 32 -4.00 12.24 -12.72
CA SER A 32 -3.76 13.59 -13.21
C SER A 32 -2.94 13.65 -14.50
N THR A 33 -2.15 12.60 -14.76
CA THR A 33 -1.41 12.43 -16.02
C THR A 33 -2.15 11.64 -17.10
N GLY A 34 -3.46 11.41 -16.92
CA GLY A 34 -4.31 10.77 -17.92
C GLY A 34 -4.23 9.26 -17.96
N ASN A 35 -3.83 8.64 -16.88
CA ASN A 35 -3.90 7.19 -16.70
C ASN A 35 -5.21 6.78 -16.02
N ARG A 36 -5.58 5.51 -16.15
CA ARG A 36 -6.72 4.91 -15.43
C ARG A 36 -6.21 4.06 -14.28
N VAL A 37 -6.81 4.19 -13.11
CA VAL A 37 -6.38 3.52 -11.88
C VAL A 37 -7.52 2.72 -11.26
N LEU A 38 -7.27 1.44 -10.98
CA LEU A 38 -8.04 0.65 -10.05
C LEU A 38 -7.29 0.59 -8.72
N PHE A 39 -7.83 1.25 -7.70
CA PHE A 39 -7.31 1.23 -6.34
C PHE A 39 -7.98 0.12 -5.56
N VAL A 40 -7.26 -0.95 -5.27
CA VAL A 40 -7.76 -2.07 -4.47
C VAL A 40 -7.37 -1.83 -3.02
N GLU A 41 -8.38 -1.70 -2.18
CA GLU A 41 -8.22 -1.44 -0.74
C GLU A 41 -7.57 -2.62 -0.01
N ASN A 42 -7.19 -2.37 1.25
CA ASN A 42 -6.44 -3.31 2.08
C ASN A 42 -7.12 -4.70 2.15
N THR A 43 -6.39 -5.73 1.74
CA THR A 43 -6.84 -7.13 1.76
C THR A 43 -6.46 -7.86 3.06
N GLY A 44 -5.83 -7.17 4.01
CA GLY A 44 -5.36 -7.71 5.28
C GLY A 44 -3.94 -8.28 5.22
N VAL A 45 -3.12 -7.86 6.19
CA VAL A 45 -1.75 -8.35 6.42
C VAL A 45 -1.69 -9.23 7.67
N ARG A 46 -2.61 -9.00 8.60
CA ARG A 46 -2.75 -9.72 9.88
C ARG A 46 -4.16 -10.28 10.03
N SER A 47 -4.33 -11.25 10.92
CA SER A 47 -5.64 -11.73 11.31
C SER A 47 -6.45 -10.58 11.93
N ALA A 48 -7.76 -10.57 11.69
CA ALA A 48 -8.66 -9.56 12.23
C ALA A 48 -8.77 -9.67 13.75
N ASN A 49 -8.81 -8.51 14.41
CA ASN A 49 -9.13 -8.35 15.82
C ASN A 49 -10.56 -7.84 16.01
N ILE A 50 -11.07 -7.88 17.24
CA ILE A 50 -12.41 -7.38 17.59
C ILE A 50 -12.64 -5.92 17.15
N GLY A 51 -11.61 -5.07 17.18
CA GLY A 51 -11.67 -3.69 16.68
C GLY A 51 -11.85 -3.54 15.15
N ASP A 52 -11.72 -4.61 14.38
CA ASP A 52 -11.91 -4.58 12.92
C ASP A 52 -13.39 -4.82 12.48
N ILE A 53 -14.31 -5.05 13.43
CA ILE A 53 -15.76 -5.28 13.16
C ILE A 53 -16.37 -4.07 12.47
N GLY A 54 -16.00 -2.85 12.88
CA GLY A 54 -16.48 -1.60 12.26
C GLY A 54 -16.11 -1.53 10.77
N ARG A 55 -14.89 -1.90 10.41
CA ARG A 55 -14.43 -1.96 9.01
C ARG A 55 -15.20 -2.99 8.18
N LEU A 56 -15.55 -4.13 8.77
CA LEU A 56 -16.32 -5.15 8.07
C LEU A 56 -17.75 -4.65 7.78
N SER A 57 -18.38 -3.95 8.74
CA SER A 57 -19.68 -3.31 8.56
C SER A 57 -19.64 -2.25 7.45
N GLU A 58 -18.62 -1.40 7.42
CA GLU A 58 -18.44 -0.39 6.40
C GLU A 58 -18.24 -1.01 5.00
N ARG A 59 -17.44 -2.07 4.90
CA ARG A 59 -17.25 -2.82 3.64
C ARG A 59 -18.53 -3.47 3.14
N ILE A 60 -19.33 -4.04 4.03
CA ILE A 60 -20.66 -4.59 3.68
C ILE A 60 -21.58 -3.48 3.20
N SER A 61 -21.56 -2.31 3.85
CA SER A 61 -22.32 -1.14 3.41
C SER A 61 -21.90 -0.66 2.03
N ASN A 62 -20.60 -0.53 1.80
CA ASN A 62 -20.02 -0.14 0.51
C ASN A 62 -20.33 -1.17 -0.59
N TRP A 63 -20.30 -2.46 -0.25
CA TRP A 63 -20.67 -3.53 -1.17
C TRP A 63 -22.15 -3.49 -1.60
N ARG A 64 -23.05 -3.04 -0.69
CA ARG A 64 -24.47 -2.84 -1.01
C ARG A 64 -24.73 -1.58 -1.83
N LYS A 65 -23.93 -0.53 -1.66
CA LYS A 65 -24.08 0.76 -2.35
C LYS A 65 -23.42 0.77 -3.74
N GLY A 66 -22.38 -0.03 -3.96
CA GLY A 66 -21.64 -0.10 -5.21
C GLY A 66 -21.85 -1.39 -6.00
N LEU A 67 -21.34 -1.45 -7.21
CA LEU A 67 -21.33 -2.66 -8.05
C LEU A 67 -20.37 -3.70 -7.45
N HIS A 68 -20.82 -4.47 -6.47
CA HIS A 68 -20.06 -5.55 -5.81
C HIS A 68 -18.74 -5.07 -5.18
N GLY A 69 -18.74 -3.89 -4.56
CA GLY A 69 -17.59 -3.30 -3.88
C GLY A 69 -16.74 -2.39 -4.76
N PHE A 70 -17.06 -2.18 -6.02
CA PHE A 70 -16.44 -1.20 -6.88
C PHE A 70 -17.17 0.15 -6.79
N SER A 71 -16.43 1.23 -6.58
CA SER A 71 -16.96 2.59 -6.47
C SER A 71 -16.14 3.55 -7.32
N SER A 72 -16.79 4.34 -8.15
CA SER A 72 -16.12 5.41 -8.89
C SER A 72 -15.75 6.55 -7.93
N ILE A 73 -14.51 6.99 -7.98
CA ILE A 73 -13.99 8.14 -7.23
C ILE A 73 -13.87 9.36 -8.15
N ASP A 74 -13.33 9.16 -9.36
CA ASP A 74 -13.19 10.19 -10.39
C ASP A 74 -13.57 9.61 -11.76
N GLY A 75 -14.87 9.54 -11.99
CA GLY A 75 -15.43 9.00 -13.23
C GLY A 75 -14.86 7.61 -13.56
N ASP A 76 -14.43 7.42 -14.80
CA ASP A 76 -13.81 6.20 -15.28
C ASP A 76 -12.30 6.12 -15.01
N ASN A 77 -11.69 7.22 -14.52
CA ASN A 77 -10.24 7.31 -14.36
C ASN A 77 -9.77 6.71 -13.04
N LEU A 78 -10.57 6.83 -11.97
CA LEU A 78 -10.23 6.30 -10.66
C LEU A 78 -11.41 5.52 -10.06
N THR A 79 -11.21 4.23 -9.92
CA THR A 79 -12.17 3.33 -9.26
C THR A 79 -11.52 2.73 -8.02
N SER A 80 -12.21 2.76 -6.87
CA SER A 80 -11.84 1.99 -5.69
C SER A 80 -12.53 0.62 -5.69
N TYR A 81 -11.88 -0.38 -5.11
CA TYR A 81 -12.42 -1.71 -4.90
C TYR A 81 -12.22 -2.14 -3.46
N SER A 82 -13.30 -2.30 -2.71
CA SER A 82 -13.35 -2.78 -1.33
C SER A 82 -13.73 -4.27 -1.30
N PRO A 83 -12.76 -5.21 -1.31
CA PRO A 83 -13.06 -6.62 -1.34
C PRO A 83 -13.59 -7.13 0.00
N ILE A 84 -14.63 -7.96 -0.02
CA ILE A 84 -15.06 -8.73 1.15
C ILE A 84 -14.33 -10.07 1.14
N LEU A 85 -13.50 -10.30 2.15
CA LEU A 85 -12.60 -11.44 2.26
C LEU A 85 -12.71 -12.09 3.65
N LEU A 86 -12.44 -13.38 3.74
CA LEU A 86 -12.28 -14.05 5.02
C LEU A 86 -11.04 -13.51 5.75
N PRO A 87 -11.14 -13.21 7.06
CA PRO A 87 -10.18 -12.38 7.79
C PRO A 87 -8.89 -13.11 8.25
N PHE A 88 -8.56 -14.25 7.65
CA PHE A 88 -7.38 -15.06 7.99
C PHE A 88 -6.45 -15.20 6.79
N PRO A 89 -5.58 -14.21 6.51
CA PRO A 89 -4.84 -14.09 5.25
C PRO A 89 -3.85 -15.23 4.99
N TYR A 90 -3.41 -15.95 6.03
CA TYR A 90 -2.45 -17.06 5.91
C TYR A 90 -3.09 -18.45 6.10
N SER A 91 -4.37 -18.53 6.45
CA SER A 91 -5.11 -19.80 6.54
C SER A 91 -5.30 -20.42 5.15
N LYS A 92 -5.00 -21.72 4.99
CA LYS A 92 -5.14 -22.43 3.71
C LYS A 92 -6.58 -22.39 3.18
N LEU A 93 -7.60 -22.56 4.06
CA LEU A 93 -9.01 -22.53 3.69
C LEU A 93 -9.44 -21.12 3.27
N SER A 94 -9.13 -20.10 4.09
CA SER A 94 -9.45 -18.70 3.77
C SER A 94 -8.77 -18.28 2.46
N LEU A 95 -7.51 -18.65 2.28
CA LEU A 95 -6.76 -18.35 1.08
C LEU A 95 -7.35 -19.01 -0.16
N PHE A 96 -7.82 -20.26 -0.05
CA PHE A 96 -8.49 -20.95 -1.16
C PHE A 96 -9.78 -20.24 -1.58
N VAL A 97 -10.63 -19.88 -0.63
CA VAL A 97 -11.90 -19.15 -0.87
C VAL A 97 -11.61 -17.75 -1.41
N ASN A 98 -10.74 -17.00 -0.72
CA ASN A 98 -10.41 -15.62 -1.07
C ASN A 98 -9.80 -15.53 -2.47
N LYS A 99 -8.90 -16.44 -2.86
CA LYS A 99 -8.32 -16.47 -4.23
C LYS A 99 -9.38 -16.63 -5.31
N ARG A 100 -10.41 -17.42 -5.08
CA ARG A 100 -11.50 -17.61 -6.05
C ARG A 100 -12.38 -16.38 -6.14
N ILE A 101 -12.88 -15.89 -5.01
CA ILE A 101 -13.79 -14.73 -4.97
C ILE A 101 -13.06 -13.50 -5.55
N PHE A 102 -11.90 -13.19 -5.02
CA PHE A 102 -11.11 -12.01 -5.41
C PHE A 102 -10.67 -12.08 -6.88
N GLY A 103 -10.12 -13.22 -7.30
CA GLY A 103 -9.68 -13.41 -8.68
C GLY A 103 -10.81 -13.31 -9.68
N LEU A 104 -12.00 -13.86 -9.38
CA LEU A 104 -13.19 -13.74 -10.24
C LEU A 104 -13.69 -12.29 -10.33
N SER A 105 -13.77 -11.59 -9.19
CA SER A 105 -14.25 -10.20 -9.13
C SER A 105 -13.35 -9.27 -9.95
N ILE A 106 -12.03 -9.30 -9.71
CA ILE A 106 -11.07 -8.48 -10.46
C ILE A 106 -11.09 -8.84 -11.95
N SER A 107 -11.09 -10.14 -12.30
CA SER A 107 -11.08 -10.54 -13.70
C SER A 107 -12.35 -10.16 -14.45
N ARG A 108 -13.50 -10.14 -13.78
CA ARG A 108 -14.75 -9.66 -14.36
C ARG A 108 -14.70 -8.15 -14.59
N TRP A 109 -14.26 -7.39 -13.60
CA TRP A 109 -14.14 -5.95 -13.69
C TRP A 109 -13.16 -5.53 -14.80
N ILE A 110 -11.95 -6.11 -14.86
CA ILE A 110 -10.95 -5.85 -15.91
C ILE A 110 -11.57 -6.04 -17.31
N ARG A 111 -12.37 -7.08 -17.50
CA ARG A 111 -13.02 -7.36 -18.80
C ARG A 111 -14.13 -6.37 -19.11
N SER A 112 -15.01 -6.08 -18.13
CA SER A 112 -16.14 -5.16 -18.33
C SER A 112 -15.70 -3.71 -18.55
N SER A 113 -14.60 -3.29 -17.88
CA SER A 113 -14.05 -1.93 -17.98
C SER A 113 -13.05 -1.76 -19.14
N ASN A 114 -12.85 -2.80 -19.97
CA ASN A 114 -11.83 -2.80 -21.03
C ASN A 114 -10.43 -2.37 -20.53
N PHE A 115 -10.04 -2.86 -19.35
CA PHE A 115 -8.82 -2.50 -18.66
C PHE A 115 -7.67 -3.41 -19.13
N ARG A 116 -7.10 -3.10 -20.31
CA ARG A 116 -6.13 -3.96 -21.00
C ARG A 116 -4.72 -3.70 -20.55
N ASN A 117 -3.89 -4.76 -20.57
CA ASN A 117 -2.46 -4.68 -20.30
C ASN A 117 -2.12 -3.88 -19.05
N PRO A 118 -2.69 -4.20 -17.87
CA PRO A 118 -2.48 -3.41 -16.69
C PRO A 118 -1.03 -3.49 -16.19
N ILE A 119 -0.56 -2.38 -15.62
CA ILE A 119 0.61 -2.30 -14.77
C ILE A 119 0.13 -2.48 -13.34
N VAL A 120 0.73 -3.37 -12.59
CA VAL A 120 0.41 -3.57 -11.18
C VAL A 120 1.45 -2.89 -10.31
N ILE A 121 1.00 -2.04 -9.38
CA ILE A 121 1.80 -1.52 -8.27
C ILE A 121 1.23 -2.12 -6.99
N SER A 122 2.02 -2.89 -6.27
CA SER A 122 1.58 -3.52 -5.03
C SER A 122 2.35 -2.98 -3.83
N PHE A 123 1.61 -2.60 -2.79
CA PHE A 123 2.15 -2.33 -1.46
C PHE A 123 2.07 -3.56 -0.54
N LEU A 124 1.42 -4.62 -1.01
CA LEU A 124 1.18 -5.85 -0.25
C LEU A 124 1.79 -7.07 -0.94
N PRO A 125 2.76 -7.76 -0.31
CA PRO A 125 3.35 -8.98 -0.85
C PRO A 125 2.63 -10.27 -0.40
N THR A 126 1.35 -10.19 0.00
CA THR A 126 0.60 -11.32 0.56
C THR A 126 0.35 -12.45 -0.45
N PRO A 127 0.13 -13.71 0.00
CA PRO A 127 -0.16 -14.84 -0.90
C PRO A 127 -1.40 -14.62 -1.76
N LEU A 128 -2.40 -13.86 -1.28
CA LEU A 128 -3.60 -13.51 -2.03
C LEU A 128 -3.25 -12.61 -3.20
N ILE A 129 -2.51 -11.53 -2.93
CA ILE A 129 -2.11 -10.56 -3.96
C ILE A 129 -1.20 -11.21 -5.00
N GLN A 130 -0.23 -12.03 -4.59
CA GLN A 130 0.60 -12.78 -5.53
C GLN A 130 -0.21 -13.71 -6.44
N SER A 131 -1.28 -14.30 -5.89
CA SER A 131 -2.22 -15.12 -6.70
C SER A 131 -3.05 -14.26 -7.66
N ALA A 132 -3.49 -13.07 -7.21
CA ALA A 132 -4.23 -12.13 -8.05
C ALA A 132 -3.37 -11.64 -9.23
N ILE A 133 -2.12 -11.26 -8.98
CA ILE A 133 -1.16 -10.85 -10.01
C ILE A 133 -0.99 -11.95 -11.07
N LYS A 134 -0.86 -13.23 -10.66
CA LYS A 134 -0.81 -14.36 -11.61
C LYS A 134 -2.08 -14.49 -12.46
N THR A 135 -3.24 -14.13 -11.90
CA THR A 135 -4.53 -14.20 -12.59
C THR A 135 -4.72 -13.03 -13.55
N ILE A 136 -4.29 -11.83 -13.14
CA ILE A 136 -4.34 -10.58 -13.93
C ILE A 136 -3.37 -10.66 -15.10
N ASP A 137 -2.19 -11.25 -14.90
CA ASP A 137 -1.10 -11.37 -15.86
C ASP A 137 -0.70 -9.99 -16.44
N PRO A 138 -0.23 -9.07 -15.57
CA PRO A 138 0.08 -7.70 -15.95
C PRO A 138 1.30 -7.63 -16.87
N VAL A 139 1.44 -6.52 -17.61
CA VAL A 139 2.63 -6.27 -18.45
C VAL A 139 3.86 -5.96 -17.59
N LEU A 140 3.63 -5.35 -16.43
CA LEU A 140 4.67 -5.01 -15.47
C LEU A 140 4.14 -5.14 -14.04
N THR A 141 4.95 -5.68 -13.15
CA THR A 141 4.67 -5.76 -11.72
C THR A 141 5.71 -4.96 -10.94
N VAL A 142 5.24 -4.00 -10.17
CA VAL A 142 6.04 -3.15 -9.28
C VAL A 142 5.68 -3.49 -7.83
N TYR A 143 6.66 -3.70 -6.99
CA TYR A 143 6.46 -3.75 -5.55
C TYR A 143 6.95 -2.45 -4.93
N TYR A 144 6.06 -1.73 -4.23
CA TYR A 144 6.40 -0.55 -3.45
C TYR A 144 6.45 -0.93 -1.97
N CYS A 145 7.63 -1.17 -1.45
CA CYS A 145 7.86 -1.49 -0.04
C CYS A 145 7.98 -0.19 0.76
N ALA A 146 6.85 0.32 1.23
CA ALA A 146 6.77 1.60 1.93
C ALA A 146 7.25 1.54 3.39
N ASN A 147 7.12 0.37 4.04
CA ASN A 147 7.48 0.16 5.45
C ASN A 147 7.96 -1.27 5.66
N ASN A 148 8.74 -1.51 6.70
CA ASN A 148 9.08 -2.84 7.16
C ASN A 148 7.88 -3.47 7.89
N MET A 149 6.90 -3.97 7.11
CA MET A 149 5.65 -4.49 7.66
C MET A 149 5.86 -5.66 8.63
N ALA A 150 6.88 -6.47 8.40
CA ALA A 150 7.17 -7.62 9.24
C ALA A 150 7.53 -7.25 10.69
N GLU A 151 8.08 -6.06 10.90
CA GLU A 151 8.46 -5.54 12.22
C GLU A 151 7.30 -4.79 12.92
N SER A 152 6.18 -4.57 12.24
CA SER A 152 5.06 -3.81 12.81
C SER A 152 4.35 -4.54 13.95
N SER A 153 4.33 -5.87 13.93
CA SER A 153 3.78 -6.72 14.99
C SER A 153 4.18 -8.18 14.79
N GLU A 154 4.13 -8.99 15.84
CA GLU A 154 4.42 -10.43 15.80
C GLU A 154 3.54 -11.17 14.77
N SER A 155 2.25 -10.83 14.68
CA SER A 155 1.35 -11.43 13.68
C SER A 155 1.68 -11.00 12.25
N ALA A 156 2.29 -9.83 12.07
CA ALA A 156 2.70 -9.33 10.76
C ALA A 156 4.03 -9.96 10.30
N SER A 157 4.85 -10.49 11.19
CA SER A 157 6.12 -11.17 10.84
C SER A 157 5.93 -12.35 9.87
N GLN A 158 4.75 -12.97 9.86
CA GLN A 158 4.38 -14.03 8.91
C GLN A 158 4.45 -13.61 7.44
N ILE A 159 4.48 -12.30 7.14
CA ILE A 159 4.59 -11.80 5.77
C ILE A 159 5.99 -11.97 5.18
N ARG A 160 7.04 -12.03 6.03
CA ARG A 160 8.46 -12.00 5.62
C ARG A 160 8.83 -12.99 4.51
N PRO A 161 8.52 -14.30 4.61
CA PRO A 161 8.87 -15.26 3.55
C PRO A 161 8.14 -14.99 2.22
N TYR A 162 6.94 -14.42 2.28
CA TYR A 162 6.18 -14.04 1.09
C TYR A 162 6.73 -12.76 0.45
N GLU A 163 7.24 -11.84 1.26
CA GLU A 163 7.90 -10.63 0.79
C GLU A 163 9.24 -10.93 0.12
N ASP A 164 10.08 -11.79 0.72
CA ASP A 164 11.36 -12.22 0.13
C ASP A 164 11.14 -12.95 -1.21
N TYR A 165 10.08 -13.77 -1.29
CA TYR A 165 9.70 -14.39 -2.55
C TYR A 165 9.20 -13.35 -3.57
N PHE A 166 8.51 -12.30 -3.12
CA PHE A 166 7.95 -11.28 -3.98
C PHE A 166 9.03 -10.37 -4.57
N PHE A 167 10.03 -9.96 -3.78
CA PHE A 167 11.22 -9.25 -4.26
C PHE A 167 11.88 -9.94 -5.47
N LYS A 168 11.97 -11.27 -5.45
CA LYS A 168 12.58 -12.07 -6.53
C LYS A 168 11.75 -12.13 -7.82
N ARG A 169 10.48 -11.77 -7.79
CA ARG A 169 9.55 -12.05 -8.89
C ARG A 169 8.94 -10.84 -9.55
N VAL A 170 9.02 -9.70 -8.91
CA VAL A 170 8.56 -8.44 -9.49
C VAL A 170 9.60 -7.87 -10.45
N ASN A 171 9.14 -7.02 -11.36
CA ASN A 171 10.04 -6.39 -12.34
C ASN A 171 10.82 -5.24 -11.72
N ILE A 172 10.19 -4.48 -10.81
CA ILE A 172 10.77 -3.31 -10.15
C ILE A 172 10.41 -3.36 -8.68
N VAL A 173 11.36 -2.98 -7.83
CA VAL A 173 11.13 -2.71 -6.41
C VAL A 173 11.40 -1.24 -6.12
N PHE A 174 10.42 -0.54 -5.56
CA PHE A 174 10.60 0.76 -4.91
C PHE A 174 10.62 0.58 -3.40
N THR A 175 11.55 1.24 -2.73
CA THR A 175 11.72 1.17 -1.28
C THR A 175 11.69 2.57 -0.68
N ALA A 176 11.00 2.74 0.44
CA ALA A 176 10.88 4.04 1.09
C ALA A 176 11.99 4.31 2.12
N ALA A 177 12.82 3.31 2.42
CA ALA A 177 13.92 3.43 3.37
C ALA A 177 15.15 2.63 2.92
N TYR A 178 16.35 3.09 3.29
CA TYR A 178 17.63 2.47 2.90
C TYR A 178 17.79 1.06 3.46
N VAL A 179 17.37 0.82 4.70
CA VAL A 179 17.43 -0.55 5.28
C VAL A 179 16.56 -1.54 4.50
N ILE A 180 15.45 -1.06 3.96
CA ILE A 180 14.57 -1.88 3.11
C ILE A 180 15.22 -2.09 1.74
N GLN A 181 15.88 -1.07 1.20
CA GLN A 181 16.62 -1.16 -0.06
C GLN A 181 17.70 -2.23 0.00
N GLU A 182 18.59 -2.17 0.99
CA GLU A 182 19.66 -3.15 1.20
C GLU A 182 19.14 -4.58 1.33
N ARG A 183 18.00 -4.75 1.99
CA ARG A 183 17.35 -6.05 2.06
C ARG A 183 16.82 -6.51 0.69
N ALA A 184 16.16 -5.62 -0.06
CA ALA A 184 15.60 -5.93 -1.36
C ALA A 184 16.67 -6.25 -2.41
N GLU A 185 17.82 -5.57 -2.37
CA GLU A 185 18.97 -5.78 -3.26
C GLU A 185 19.58 -7.19 -3.15
N ARG A 186 19.39 -7.88 -2.02
CA ARG A 186 19.75 -9.30 -1.88
C ARG A 186 18.92 -10.23 -2.75
N PHE A 187 17.80 -9.76 -3.26
CA PHE A 187 16.81 -10.57 -3.98
C PHE A 187 16.50 -10.07 -5.39
N SER A 188 16.76 -8.80 -5.69
CA SER A 188 16.46 -8.15 -6.97
C SER A 188 17.56 -7.17 -7.37
N GLU A 189 17.87 -7.10 -8.67
CA GLU A 189 18.82 -6.14 -9.23
C GLU A 189 18.16 -4.78 -9.55
N LYS A 190 16.81 -4.74 -9.68
CA LYS A 190 16.06 -3.53 -10.05
C LYS A 190 15.36 -2.96 -8.82
N VAL A 191 16.15 -2.48 -7.89
CA VAL A 191 15.72 -1.85 -6.65
C VAL A 191 16.06 -0.37 -6.70
N PHE A 192 15.10 0.48 -6.37
CA PHE A 192 15.24 1.93 -6.40
C PHE A 192 14.75 2.53 -5.10
N TYR A 193 15.56 3.40 -4.51
CA TYR A 193 15.17 4.20 -3.35
C TYR A 193 14.14 5.25 -3.77
N PHE A 194 12.96 5.21 -3.18
CA PHE A 194 11.84 6.04 -3.56
C PHE A 194 10.99 6.43 -2.34
N PRO A 195 11.51 7.32 -1.48
CA PRO A 195 10.80 7.76 -0.28
C PRO A 195 9.59 8.63 -0.64
N PRO A 196 8.64 8.81 0.31
CA PRO A 196 7.50 9.69 0.13
C PRO A 196 7.92 11.12 -0.24
N GLY A 197 7.18 11.72 -1.17
CA GLY A 197 7.32 13.12 -1.52
C GLY A 197 6.46 14.05 -0.65
N ILE A 198 6.57 15.35 -0.91
CA ILE A 198 5.73 16.38 -0.32
C ILE A 198 4.85 17.06 -1.39
N ASP A 199 3.63 17.47 -1.03
CA ASP A 199 2.77 18.34 -1.82
C ASP A 199 3.27 19.78 -1.75
N PHE A 200 4.36 20.04 -2.49
CA PHE A 200 5.09 21.30 -2.39
C PHE A 200 4.24 22.53 -2.71
N ASP A 201 3.31 22.43 -3.67
CA ASP A 201 2.46 23.57 -4.07
C ASP A 201 1.50 23.98 -2.95
N LYS A 202 0.97 23.02 -2.21
CA LYS A 202 0.15 23.30 -1.03
C LYS A 202 0.94 24.04 0.05
N PHE A 203 2.17 23.62 0.32
CA PHE A 203 3.04 24.28 1.31
C PHE A 203 3.45 25.67 0.84
N LYS A 204 3.77 25.82 -0.45
CA LYS A 204 4.10 27.10 -1.03
C LYS A 204 2.93 28.09 -0.93
N ALA A 205 1.70 27.68 -1.23
CA ALA A 205 0.52 28.52 -1.10
C ALA A 205 0.30 29.04 0.34
N ALA A 206 0.61 28.20 1.35
CA ALA A 206 0.54 28.61 2.75
C ALA A 206 1.70 29.55 3.15
N LEU A 207 2.89 29.37 2.55
CA LEU A 207 4.05 30.23 2.78
C LEU A 207 3.81 31.66 2.28
N ASP A 208 3.15 31.78 1.11
CA ASP A 208 2.83 33.06 0.48
C ASP A 208 1.60 33.75 1.11
N GLY A 209 0.77 33.03 1.88
CA GLY A 209 -0.43 33.56 2.54
C GLY A 209 -0.21 34.05 3.97
N ASP A 210 -1.11 34.89 4.48
CA ASP A 210 -1.04 35.51 5.82
C ASP A 210 -1.90 34.80 6.88
N LYS A 211 -2.48 33.66 6.55
CA LYS A 211 -3.36 32.92 7.45
C LYS A 211 -2.55 32.27 8.60
N ILE A 212 -2.93 32.59 9.84
CA ILE A 212 -2.41 31.96 11.07
C ILE A 212 -3.60 31.36 11.81
N PRO A 213 -3.59 30.09 12.20
CA PRO A 213 -4.65 29.51 13.02
C PRO A 213 -4.74 30.16 14.41
N ASP A 214 -5.96 30.37 14.92
CA ASP A 214 -6.19 31.11 16.14
C ASP A 214 -5.58 30.44 17.38
N ASP A 215 -5.56 29.12 17.42
CA ASP A 215 -5.05 28.34 18.54
C ASP A 215 -3.52 28.32 18.64
N ILE A 216 -2.78 28.60 17.58
CA ILE A 216 -1.32 28.76 17.65
C ILE A 216 -0.93 30.26 17.77
N LYS A 217 -1.77 31.15 17.28
CA LYS A 217 -1.51 32.60 17.29
C LYS A 217 -1.35 33.17 18.72
N SER A 218 -1.99 32.56 19.70
CA SER A 218 -1.93 32.98 21.12
C SER A 218 -0.65 32.52 21.84
N ILE A 219 0.16 31.65 21.21
CA ILE A 219 1.38 31.12 21.79
C ILE A 219 2.48 32.17 21.66
N THR A 220 3.13 32.49 22.78
CA THR A 220 4.21 33.47 22.87
C THR A 220 5.55 32.79 23.04
N GLY A 221 6.64 33.46 22.64
CA GLY A 221 8.00 32.93 22.70
C GLY A 221 8.37 32.02 21.54
N PRO A 222 9.58 31.45 21.57
CA PRO A 222 10.00 30.52 20.54
C PRO A 222 9.15 29.22 20.52
N ILE A 223 8.71 28.81 19.35
CA ILE A 223 7.87 27.63 19.15
C ILE A 223 8.71 26.47 18.56
N VAL A 224 8.86 25.41 19.34
CA VAL A 224 9.47 24.16 18.90
C VAL A 224 8.36 23.19 18.54
N GLY A 225 8.20 22.91 17.24
CA GLY A 225 7.01 22.22 16.74
C GLY A 225 7.24 20.78 16.30
N TYR A 226 6.33 19.90 16.70
CA TYR A 226 6.20 18.54 16.18
C TYR A 226 4.83 18.34 15.54
N ILE A 227 4.82 17.72 14.34
CA ILE A 227 3.60 17.32 13.68
C ILE A 227 3.62 15.82 13.45
N GLY A 228 2.55 15.16 13.82
CA GLY A 228 2.31 13.75 13.53
C GLY A 228 1.73 13.00 14.70
N THR A 229 1.52 11.74 14.49
CA THR A 229 0.98 10.85 15.51
C THR A 229 1.83 10.84 16.77
N LEU A 230 1.21 11.06 17.92
CA LEU A 230 1.81 10.87 19.22
C LEU A 230 1.72 9.38 19.58
N GLY A 231 2.66 8.60 19.07
CA GLY A 231 2.66 7.14 19.11
C GLY A 231 3.99 6.56 19.61
N ARG A 232 4.14 5.26 19.46
CA ARG A 232 5.28 4.47 19.98
C ARG A 232 6.65 4.87 19.46
N VAL A 233 6.71 5.59 18.34
CA VAL A 233 7.98 6.05 17.77
C VAL A 233 8.53 7.31 18.47
N LEU A 234 7.68 8.01 19.20
CA LEU A 234 8.04 9.27 19.85
C LEU A 234 8.86 9.00 21.11
N ASP A 235 10.02 9.64 21.21
CA ASP A 235 10.85 9.64 22.41
C ASP A 235 10.31 10.66 23.41
N GLN A 236 9.50 10.18 24.36
CA GLN A 236 8.88 11.02 25.36
C GLN A 236 9.88 11.51 26.41
N GLU A 237 10.92 10.73 26.71
CA GLU A 237 11.96 11.13 27.68
C GLU A 237 12.79 12.31 27.13
N LEU A 238 13.14 12.23 25.85
CA LEU A 238 13.78 13.33 25.13
C LEU A 238 12.93 14.59 25.14
N LEU A 239 11.62 14.49 24.89
CA LEU A 239 10.70 15.64 24.95
C LEU A 239 10.55 16.20 26.34
N CYS A 240 10.52 15.37 27.40
CA CYS A 240 10.53 15.83 28.77
C CYS A 240 11.82 16.59 29.09
N THR A 241 12.99 16.06 28.70
CA THR A 241 14.30 16.69 28.87
C THR A 241 14.35 18.04 28.14
N LEU A 242 13.86 18.10 26.91
CA LEU A 242 13.78 19.37 26.16
C LEU A 242 12.89 20.38 26.87
N ALA A 243 11.73 19.98 27.40
CA ALA A 243 10.82 20.84 28.13
C ALA A 243 11.47 21.42 29.42
N ASP A 244 12.18 20.57 30.16
CA ASP A 244 12.84 20.95 31.40
C ASP A 244 14.03 21.91 31.19
N GLN A 245 14.76 21.73 30.08
CA GLN A 245 15.96 22.53 29.79
C GLN A 245 15.68 23.78 28.92
N CYS A 246 14.49 23.88 28.33
CA CYS A 246 14.06 25.01 27.51
C CYS A 246 12.75 25.61 28.04
N ILE A 247 12.77 26.08 29.26
CA ILE A 247 11.56 26.57 29.97
C ILE A 247 10.93 27.79 29.29
N ASP A 248 11.74 28.61 28.62
CA ASP A 248 11.30 29.80 27.88
C ASP A 248 10.76 29.45 26.46
N PHE A 249 10.82 28.21 26.03
CA PHE A 249 10.31 27.76 24.74
C PHE A 249 8.97 27.04 24.93
N THR A 250 8.07 27.21 23.97
CA THR A 250 6.84 26.42 23.90
C THR A 250 7.00 25.25 22.94
N ILE A 251 6.85 24.03 23.44
CA ILE A 251 6.86 22.81 22.63
C ILE A 251 5.43 22.54 22.18
N VAL A 252 5.17 22.65 20.89
CA VAL A 252 3.84 22.46 20.29
C VAL A 252 3.75 21.10 19.65
N LEU A 253 2.86 20.25 20.13
CA LEU A 253 2.61 18.90 19.60
C LEU A 253 1.26 18.85 18.88
N ILE A 254 1.29 18.54 17.56
CA ILE A 254 0.11 18.51 16.70
C ILE A 254 -0.09 17.10 16.15
N GLY A 255 -1.16 16.43 16.55
CA GLY A 255 -1.53 15.10 16.04
C GLY A 255 -2.41 14.30 16.98
N PRO A 256 -2.90 13.15 16.51
CA PRO A 256 -3.71 12.25 17.33
C PRO A 256 -2.84 11.48 18.33
N GLU A 257 -3.41 11.23 19.52
CA GLU A 257 -2.79 10.44 20.59
C GLU A 257 -3.09 8.95 20.37
N TYR A 258 -2.05 8.13 20.19
CA TYR A 258 -2.17 6.66 20.04
C TYR A 258 -1.37 5.88 21.10
N THR A 259 -0.76 6.58 22.05
CA THR A 259 -0.08 5.98 23.19
C THR A 259 -0.33 6.85 24.43
N ASN A 260 -0.03 6.33 25.62
CA ASN A 260 -0.05 7.13 26.82
C ASN A 260 1.04 8.21 26.75
N ILE A 261 0.66 9.48 26.96
CA ILE A 261 1.54 10.66 26.95
C ILE A 261 1.41 11.47 28.26
N ASP A 262 0.96 10.84 29.33
CA ASP A 262 0.72 11.53 30.61
C ASP A 262 1.97 12.23 31.14
N ALA A 263 3.16 11.64 30.93
CA ALA A 263 4.43 12.27 31.32
C ALA A 263 4.62 13.64 30.63
N LEU A 264 4.28 13.75 29.33
CA LEU A 264 4.36 15.02 28.60
C LEU A 264 3.33 16.05 29.09
N LYS A 265 2.15 15.59 29.52
CA LYS A 265 1.06 16.45 30.01
C LYS A 265 1.40 17.11 31.36
N THR A 266 2.43 16.62 32.08
CA THR A 266 2.90 17.24 33.31
C THR A 266 3.74 18.49 33.07
N LYS A 267 4.23 18.71 31.84
CA LYS A 267 5.12 19.83 31.51
C LYS A 267 4.31 21.07 31.12
N SER A 268 4.54 22.19 31.82
CA SER A 268 3.77 23.42 31.65
C SER A 268 4.01 24.14 30.31
N ASN A 269 5.16 23.89 29.69
CA ASN A 269 5.55 24.48 28.41
C ASN A 269 5.35 23.53 27.19
N ILE A 270 4.63 22.42 27.38
CA ILE A 270 4.16 21.57 26.27
C ILE A 270 2.69 21.85 25.99
N VAL A 271 2.38 22.25 24.76
CA VAL A 271 1.02 22.55 24.28
C VAL A 271 0.58 21.50 23.28
N PHE A 272 -0.59 20.90 23.54
CA PHE A 272 -1.20 19.91 22.67
C PHE A 272 -2.33 20.55 21.86
N LEU A 273 -2.18 20.65 20.55
CA LEU A 273 -3.21 21.22 19.67
C LEU A 273 -4.12 20.14 19.04
N GLY A 274 -3.90 18.86 19.38
CA GLY A 274 -4.68 17.75 18.86
C GLY A 274 -4.49 17.50 17.36
N ALA A 275 -5.32 16.63 16.79
CA ALA A 275 -5.29 16.33 15.36
C ALA A 275 -5.83 17.49 14.53
N LYS A 276 -5.13 17.84 13.46
CA LYS A 276 -5.54 18.89 12.52
C LYS A 276 -5.72 18.31 11.11
N PRO A 277 -6.65 18.85 10.32
CA PRO A 277 -6.75 18.50 8.92
C PRO A 277 -5.44 18.76 8.18
N HIS A 278 -5.04 17.81 7.31
CA HIS A 278 -3.74 17.87 6.60
C HIS A 278 -3.55 19.15 5.77
N ASN A 279 -4.63 19.70 5.22
CA ASN A 279 -4.58 20.95 4.46
C ASN A 279 -4.32 22.20 5.32
N LEU A 280 -4.46 22.11 6.64
CA LEU A 280 -4.16 23.21 7.56
C LEU A 280 -2.75 23.13 8.15
N LEU A 281 -2.10 21.96 8.12
CA LEU A 281 -0.78 21.76 8.72
C LEU A 281 0.29 22.77 8.25
N PRO A 282 0.38 23.16 6.96
CA PRO A 282 1.35 24.15 6.52
C PRO A 282 1.26 25.48 7.27
N TYR A 283 0.04 25.93 7.64
CA TYR A 283 -0.18 27.16 8.36
C TYR A 283 0.28 27.11 9.83
N TYR A 284 0.28 25.91 10.43
CA TYR A 284 0.85 25.68 11.76
C TYR A 284 2.38 25.63 11.71
N ILE A 285 2.93 24.88 10.74
CA ILE A 285 4.38 24.74 10.58
C ILE A 285 5.05 26.10 10.35
N LYS A 286 4.38 26.99 9.62
CA LYS A 286 4.87 28.34 9.35
C LYS A 286 5.23 29.12 10.62
N GLU A 287 4.53 28.85 11.71
CA GLU A 287 4.73 29.52 12.99
C GLU A 287 5.86 28.89 13.84
N PHE A 288 6.40 27.75 13.45
CA PHE A 288 7.50 27.13 14.18
C PHE A 288 8.81 27.88 14.00
N ASP A 289 9.59 27.99 15.08
CA ASP A 289 10.98 28.43 15.03
C ASP A 289 11.90 27.27 14.66
N VAL A 290 11.62 26.10 15.21
CA VAL A 290 12.33 24.85 14.94
C VAL A 290 11.34 23.69 14.82
N GLY A 291 11.46 22.88 13.76
CA GLY A 291 10.76 21.62 13.64
C GLY A 291 11.57 20.48 14.27
N ILE A 292 10.93 19.56 14.97
CA ILE A 292 11.63 18.44 15.61
C ILE A 292 11.15 17.09 15.11
N VAL A 293 12.09 16.13 15.03
CA VAL A 293 11.85 14.71 14.74
C VAL A 293 12.45 13.90 15.91
N PRO A 294 11.78 13.87 17.07
CA PRO A 294 12.27 13.23 18.29
C PRO A 294 11.84 11.76 18.33
N TYR A 295 12.38 10.93 17.44
CA TYR A 295 12.05 9.53 17.36
C TYR A 295 13.03 8.67 18.16
N LEU A 296 12.51 7.60 18.75
CA LEU A 296 13.35 6.53 19.30
C LEU A 296 14.22 5.95 18.18
N CYS A 297 15.51 5.76 18.45
CA CYS A 297 16.42 5.08 17.52
C CYS A 297 16.38 3.57 17.79
N ASN A 298 15.65 2.81 16.99
CA ASN A 298 15.52 1.36 17.08
C ASN A 298 15.29 0.73 15.69
N ASP A 299 15.28 -0.60 15.60
CA ASP A 299 15.13 -1.35 14.34
C ASP A 299 13.87 -0.98 13.55
N PHE A 300 12.79 -0.60 14.22
CA PHE A 300 11.58 -0.15 13.55
C PHE A 300 11.77 1.22 12.89
N THR A 301 12.33 2.18 13.62
CA THR A 301 12.51 3.58 13.15
C THR A 301 13.63 3.69 12.12
N GLU A 302 14.61 2.80 12.11
CA GLU A 302 15.61 2.68 11.04
C GLU A 302 14.97 2.40 9.66
N GLY A 303 13.78 1.81 9.63
CA GLY A 303 12.99 1.57 8.41
C GLY A 303 11.92 2.61 8.13
N VAL A 304 11.91 3.76 8.81
CA VAL A 304 10.87 4.79 8.70
C VAL A 304 11.44 6.07 8.11
N TYR A 305 10.94 6.47 6.94
CA TYR A 305 11.24 7.79 6.39
C TYR A 305 10.44 8.88 7.13
N PRO A 306 11.11 9.87 7.78
CA PRO A 306 10.42 10.91 8.53
C PRO A 306 9.91 12.03 7.60
N SER A 307 8.74 11.82 6.98
CA SER A 307 8.15 12.77 6.01
C SER A 307 8.01 14.21 6.53
N LYS A 308 7.92 14.36 7.86
CA LYS A 308 7.86 15.68 8.54
C LYS A 308 9.06 16.56 8.23
N LEU A 309 10.22 15.97 8.02
CA LEU A 309 11.41 16.73 7.63
C LEU A 309 11.16 17.50 6.32
N ASN A 310 10.58 16.86 5.31
CA ASN A 310 10.23 17.54 4.07
C ASN A 310 9.20 18.67 4.28
N GLU A 311 8.26 18.49 5.22
CA GLU A 311 7.24 19.49 5.55
C GLU A 311 7.86 20.73 6.21
N TYR A 312 8.80 20.54 7.16
CA TYR A 312 9.55 21.64 7.75
C TYR A 312 10.40 22.37 6.72
N LEU A 313 11.13 21.63 5.90
CA LEU A 313 11.97 22.20 4.85
C LEU A 313 11.15 22.98 3.81
N ALA A 314 9.92 22.55 3.49
CA ALA A 314 9.06 23.26 2.56
C ALA A 314 8.62 24.64 3.07
N MET A 315 8.49 24.79 4.38
CA MET A 315 8.23 26.07 5.04
C MET A 315 9.52 26.85 5.35
N GLY A 316 10.68 26.25 5.03
CA GLY A 316 11.99 26.85 5.30
C GLY A 316 12.40 26.80 6.76
N ILE A 317 11.68 26.01 7.59
CA ILE A 317 11.93 25.88 9.03
C ILE A 317 13.16 25.00 9.25
N PRO A 318 14.10 25.40 10.14
CA PRO A 318 15.20 24.54 10.56
C PRO A 318 14.68 23.32 11.32
N ALA A 319 15.37 22.20 11.23
CA ALA A 319 14.94 20.97 11.87
C ALA A 319 16.04 20.33 12.72
N VAL A 320 15.65 19.71 13.84
CA VAL A 320 16.49 18.82 14.65
C VAL A 320 15.89 17.42 14.63
N SER A 321 16.71 16.41 14.40
CA SER A 321 16.32 15.01 14.45
C SER A 321 17.22 14.20 15.37
N THR A 322 16.68 13.19 16.02
CA THR A 322 17.47 12.09 16.55
C THR A 322 18.25 11.41 15.42
N ASN A 323 19.24 10.60 15.75
CA ASN A 323 20.19 10.01 14.80
C ASN A 323 19.55 8.89 13.95
N LEU A 324 18.53 9.24 13.16
CA LEU A 324 17.86 8.34 12.23
C LEU A 324 18.67 8.16 10.95
N ARG A 325 18.75 6.95 10.45
CA ARG A 325 19.48 6.62 9.21
C ARG A 325 18.99 7.46 8.02
N GLU A 326 17.68 7.54 7.84
CA GLU A 326 17.08 8.28 6.71
C GLU A 326 17.44 9.77 6.73
N VAL A 327 17.64 10.36 7.92
CA VAL A 327 18.06 11.76 8.06
C VAL A 327 19.54 11.92 7.75
N ARG A 328 20.40 10.98 8.19
CA ARG A 328 21.84 10.95 7.84
C ARG A 328 22.05 10.89 6.32
N GLU A 329 21.41 9.92 5.66
CA GLU A 329 21.50 9.73 4.22
C GLU A 329 20.93 10.93 3.43
N SER A 330 19.83 11.52 3.93
CA SER A 330 19.28 12.77 3.36
C SER A 330 20.27 13.93 3.43
N LYS A 331 21.00 14.05 4.53
CA LYS A 331 22.03 15.08 4.71
C LYS A 331 23.20 14.90 3.72
N GLU A 332 23.63 13.66 3.47
CA GLU A 332 24.68 13.36 2.50
C GLU A 332 24.25 13.72 1.07
N VAL A 333 22.98 13.49 0.71
CA VAL A 333 22.45 13.74 -0.64
C VAL A 333 22.13 15.23 -0.88
N TYR A 334 21.53 15.89 0.12
CA TYR A 334 20.94 17.23 -0.03
C TYR A 334 21.65 18.32 0.77
N GLY A 335 22.73 17.99 1.51
CA GLY A 335 23.42 18.91 2.41
C GLY A 335 22.70 19.08 3.75
N GLU A 336 22.90 20.21 4.40
CA GLU A 336 22.37 20.48 5.74
C GLU A 336 20.83 20.57 5.75
N THR A 337 20.17 19.41 5.80
CA THR A 337 18.71 19.29 5.85
C THR A 337 18.16 19.38 7.27
N ALA A 338 18.91 18.83 8.23
CA ALA A 338 18.59 18.87 9.65
C ALA A 338 19.86 18.76 10.48
N VAL A 339 19.84 19.28 11.69
CA VAL A 339 20.85 18.97 12.72
C VAL A 339 20.51 17.60 13.32
N ILE A 340 21.49 16.71 13.38
CA ILE A 340 21.35 15.36 13.91
C ILE A 340 21.97 15.32 15.29
N ALA A 341 21.21 14.88 16.29
CA ALA A 341 21.64 14.74 17.67
C ALA A 341 21.75 13.28 18.08
N ASN A 342 22.86 12.92 18.75
CA ASN A 342 23.13 11.56 19.25
C ASN A 342 22.75 11.39 20.73
N SER A 343 22.48 12.48 21.44
CA SER A 343 22.04 12.49 22.84
C SER A 343 20.96 13.54 23.07
N ALA A 344 20.31 13.48 24.22
CA ALA A 344 19.32 14.47 24.64
C ALA A 344 19.95 15.86 24.78
N GLU A 345 21.17 15.95 25.31
CA GLU A 345 21.91 17.18 25.48
C GLU A 345 22.24 17.84 24.14
N GLU A 346 22.76 17.05 23.16
CA GLU A 346 23.02 17.54 21.82
C GLU A 346 21.73 18.01 21.14
N PHE A 347 20.60 17.31 21.37
CA PHE A 347 19.31 17.69 20.82
C PHE A 347 18.83 19.04 21.35
N VAL A 348 18.93 19.24 22.65
CA VAL A 348 18.57 20.52 23.33
C VAL A 348 19.43 21.66 22.81
N GLU A 349 20.76 21.47 22.77
CA GLU A 349 21.68 22.51 22.28
C GLU A 349 21.42 22.83 20.78
N ALA A 350 21.14 21.85 19.98
CA ALA A 350 20.75 22.05 18.57
C ALA A 350 19.48 22.89 18.46
N VAL A 351 18.45 22.59 19.25
CA VAL A 351 17.19 23.36 19.27
C VAL A 351 17.47 24.83 19.67
N LYS A 352 18.23 25.08 20.75
CA LYS A 352 18.58 26.43 21.18
C LYS A 352 19.31 27.20 20.08
N SER A 353 20.29 26.59 19.45
CA SER A 353 21.06 27.19 18.36
C SER A 353 20.19 27.58 17.17
N LEU A 354 19.29 26.66 16.73
CA LEU A 354 18.47 26.87 15.56
C LEU A 354 17.34 27.89 15.73
N VAL A 355 16.84 28.09 16.95
CA VAL A 355 15.89 29.17 17.26
C VAL A 355 16.47 30.52 16.86
N VAL A 356 17.77 30.76 17.14
CA VAL A 356 18.47 32.01 16.78
C VAL A 356 18.64 32.12 15.25
N GLU A 357 18.78 30.99 14.57
CA GLU A 357 19.06 30.91 13.13
C GLU A 357 17.80 31.04 12.22
N LYS A 358 16.60 31.02 12.78
CA LYS A 358 15.32 31.08 12.04
C LYS A 358 15.30 32.14 10.93
N ASN A 359 15.88 33.31 11.19
CA ASN A 359 15.81 34.46 10.28
C ASN A 359 16.87 34.47 9.18
N ASN A 360 17.68 33.41 9.03
CA ASN A 360 18.67 33.32 7.95
C ASN A 360 17.99 33.05 6.61
N ALA A 361 17.79 34.11 5.81
CA ALA A 361 17.10 34.05 4.51
C ALA A 361 17.79 33.12 3.48
N LEU A 362 19.12 32.97 3.55
CA LEU A 362 19.87 32.09 2.66
C LEU A 362 19.56 30.62 2.96
N LEU A 363 19.65 30.23 4.22
CA LEU A 363 19.36 28.88 4.67
C LEU A 363 17.87 28.51 4.47
N LYS A 364 16.96 29.47 4.70
CA LYS A 364 15.54 29.30 4.38
C LYS A 364 15.33 28.93 2.90
N LYS A 365 15.97 29.66 1.99
CA LYS A 365 15.89 29.37 0.54
C LYS A 365 16.46 27.99 0.19
N GLN A 366 17.56 27.59 0.82
CA GLN A 366 18.16 26.28 0.60
C GLN A 366 17.23 25.15 1.04
N ARG A 367 16.62 25.24 2.24
CA ARG A 367 15.64 24.28 2.76
C ARG A 367 14.44 24.12 1.81
N ILE A 368 13.87 25.22 1.36
CA ILE A 368 12.76 25.22 0.39
C ILE A 368 13.17 24.56 -0.93
N LYS A 369 14.40 24.81 -1.42
CA LYS A 369 14.92 24.18 -2.65
C LYS A 369 15.02 22.66 -2.48
N VAL A 370 15.49 22.17 -1.34
CA VAL A 370 15.55 20.73 -1.03
C VAL A 370 14.15 20.12 -1.00
N ALA A 371 13.21 20.76 -0.30
CA ALA A 371 11.82 20.29 -0.27
C ALA A 371 11.19 20.20 -1.66
N LYS A 372 11.45 21.19 -2.53
CA LYS A 372 10.97 21.19 -3.91
C LYS A 372 11.54 20.01 -4.71
N ALA A 373 12.81 19.67 -4.53
CA ALA A 373 13.43 18.50 -5.15
C ALA A 373 12.82 17.19 -4.65
N ASN A 374 12.28 17.18 -3.42
CA ASN A 374 11.57 16.06 -2.80
C ASN A 374 10.04 16.15 -2.99
N SER A 375 9.52 17.00 -3.90
CA SER A 375 8.09 17.08 -4.18
C SER A 375 7.55 15.79 -4.82
N TRP A 376 6.24 15.57 -4.68
CA TRP A 376 5.56 14.46 -5.36
C TRP A 376 5.73 14.51 -6.87
N ASP A 377 5.73 15.71 -7.47
CA ASP A 377 5.93 15.86 -8.91
C ASP A 377 7.32 15.37 -9.34
N SER A 378 8.36 15.76 -8.60
CA SER A 378 9.73 15.27 -8.85
C SER A 378 9.84 13.76 -8.65
N ARG A 379 9.23 13.23 -7.58
CA ARG A 379 9.18 11.79 -7.30
C ARG A 379 8.43 11.06 -8.40
N PHE A 380 7.24 11.53 -8.76
CA PHE A 380 6.41 10.92 -9.78
C PHE A 380 7.06 10.94 -11.17
N GLU A 381 7.79 12.00 -11.52
CA GLU A 381 8.58 12.05 -12.75
C GLU A 381 9.67 10.96 -12.76
N GLY A 382 10.40 10.81 -11.66
CA GLY A 382 11.41 9.75 -11.50
C GLY A 382 10.81 8.34 -11.63
N LEU A 383 9.70 8.07 -10.91
CA LEU A 383 8.96 6.81 -10.98
C LEU A 383 8.48 6.51 -12.40
N SER A 384 7.91 7.50 -13.06
CA SER A 384 7.42 7.39 -14.43
C SER A 384 8.53 7.05 -15.43
N LYS A 385 9.72 7.63 -15.25
CA LYS A 385 10.89 7.35 -16.08
C LYS A 385 11.33 5.89 -15.94
N ILE A 386 11.42 5.39 -14.72
CA ILE A 386 11.84 4.01 -14.42
C ILE A 386 10.81 3.01 -14.99
N ILE A 387 9.52 3.21 -14.70
CA ILE A 387 8.46 2.31 -15.21
C ILE A 387 8.43 2.31 -16.74
N ARG A 388 8.59 3.48 -17.37
CA ARG A 388 8.60 3.59 -18.83
C ARG A 388 9.78 2.86 -19.45
N GLN A 389 10.97 2.97 -18.87
CA GLN A 389 12.14 2.25 -19.33
C GLN A 389 11.93 0.73 -19.27
N GLU A 390 11.38 0.22 -18.17
CA GLU A 390 11.05 -1.19 -18.02
C GLU A 390 9.99 -1.67 -19.02
N LEU A 391 8.99 -0.84 -19.32
CA LEU A 391 7.99 -1.19 -20.34
C LEU A 391 8.61 -1.32 -21.73
N ILE A 392 9.54 -0.43 -22.08
CA ILE A 392 10.27 -0.50 -23.35
C ILE A 392 11.12 -1.78 -23.42
N GLU A 393 11.85 -2.10 -22.36
CA GLU A 393 12.65 -3.32 -22.27
C GLU A 393 11.78 -4.57 -22.37
N ALA A 394 10.62 -4.59 -21.68
CA ALA A 394 9.66 -5.69 -21.73
C ALA A 394 9.07 -5.88 -23.15
N ASP A 395 8.77 -4.80 -23.84
CA ASP A 395 8.23 -4.83 -25.20
C ASP A 395 9.28 -5.32 -26.21
N LEU A 396 10.54 -4.89 -26.10
CA LEU A 396 11.65 -5.37 -26.88
C LEU A 396 11.91 -6.87 -26.66
N GLN A 397 11.84 -7.35 -25.42
CA GLN A 397 11.97 -8.77 -25.12
C GLN A 397 10.78 -9.59 -25.63
N GLN A 398 9.56 -9.02 -25.61
CA GLN A 398 8.36 -9.68 -26.16
C GLN A 398 8.36 -9.74 -27.68
N SER A 399 8.86 -8.75 -28.38
CA SER A 399 8.92 -8.73 -29.84
C SER A 399 9.80 -9.84 -30.42
N GLY A 400 10.87 -10.22 -29.68
CA GLY A 400 11.75 -11.36 -30.05
C GLY A 400 11.20 -12.76 -29.77
N SER A 401 10.19 -12.91 -28.90
CA SER A 401 9.68 -14.24 -28.47
C SER A 401 8.15 -14.44 -28.62
N SER A 402 7.48 -13.48 -29.23
CA SER A 402 6.03 -13.25 -29.11
C SER A 402 5.15 -14.40 -29.61
N TRP A 403 5.43 -14.98 -30.79
CA TRP A 403 4.50 -15.97 -31.35
C TRP A 403 4.58 -17.34 -30.64
N LYS A 404 5.79 -17.81 -30.26
CA LYS A 404 5.95 -19.07 -29.52
C LYS A 404 5.29 -19.05 -28.15
N LYS A 405 5.42 -17.93 -27.41
CA LYS A 405 4.76 -17.75 -26.10
C LYS A 405 3.25 -17.65 -26.24
N LYS A 406 2.73 -16.89 -27.23
CA LYS A 406 1.28 -16.81 -27.52
C LYS A 406 0.72 -18.17 -27.93
N PHE A 407 1.43 -18.91 -28.76
CA PHE A 407 1.05 -20.25 -29.21
C PHE A 407 1.05 -21.26 -28.05
N ASN A 408 2.11 -21.30 -27.23
CA ASN A 408 2.17 -22.17 -26.05
C ASN A 408 1.09 -21.81 -25.01
N ARG A 409 0.77 -20.52 -24.83
CA ARG A 409 -0.30 -20.06 -23.95
C ARG A 409 -1.67 -20.49 -24.45
N TYR A 410 -1.92 -20.36 -25.76
CA TYR A 410 -3.15 -20.82 -26.39
C TYR A 410 -3.32 -22.35 -26.30
N PHE A 411 -2.26 -23.10 -26.54
CA PHE A 411 -2.25 -24.55 -26.40
C PHE A 411 -2.43 -25.03 -24.97
N ASN A 412 -1.78 -24.37 -23.98
CA ASN A 412 -1.92 -24.70 -22.56
C ASN A 412 -3.35 -24.43 -22.03
N LEU A 413 -3.98 -23.34 -22.46
CA LEU A 413 -5.37 -23.03 -22.09
C LEU A 413 -6.34 -24.04 -22.74
N ARG A 414 -6.09 -24.41 -23.99
CA ARG A 414 -6.90 -25.42 -24.71
C ARG A 414 -6.68 -26.82 -24.13
N SER A 415 -5.47 -27.16 -23.72
CA SER A 415 -5.14 -28.40 -23.02
C SER A 415 -5.83 -28.49 -21.65
N LYS A 416 -5.86 -27.43 -20.86
CA LYS A 416 -6.58 -27.40 -19.58
C LYS A 416 -8.08 -27.55 -19.76
N ARG A 417 -8.68 -26.90 -20.77
CA ARG A 417 -10.11 -27.06 -21.10
C ARG A 417 -10.41 -28.45 -21.60
N ARG A 418 -9.55 -29.05 -22.42
CA ARG A 418 -9.67 -30.45 -22.86
C ARG A 418 -9.55 -31.42 -21.70
N LYS A 419 -8.57 -31.26 -20.80
CA LYS A 419 -8.44 -32.09 -19.59
C LYS A 419 -9.69 -31.99 -18.70
N LEU A 420 -10.21 -30.77 -18.48
CA LEU A 420 -11.44 -30.56 -17.72
C LEU A 420 -12.65 -31.22 -18.41
N ALA A 421 -12.81 -31.06 -19.75
CA ALA A 421 -13.85 -31.70 -20.49
C ALA A 421 -13.73 -33.24 -20.46
N PHE A 422 -12.52 -33.80 -20.57
CA PHE A 422 -12.25 -35.22 -20.39
C PHE A 422 -12.57 -35.71 -18.98
N THR A 423 -12.22 -34.93 -17.93
CA THR A 423 -12.53 -35.30 -16.54
C THR A 423 -14.04 -35.29 -16.29
N ILE A 424 -14.74 -34.29 -16.80
CA ILE A 424 -16.22 -34.21 -16.71
C ILE A 424 -16.86 -35.37 -17.50
N MET A 425 -16.43 -35.62 -18.72
CA MET A 425 -16.92 -36.71 -19.55
C MET A 425 -16.66 -38.09 -18.93
N PHE A 426 -15.49 -38.31 -18.34
CA PHE A 426 -15.12 -39.51 -17.62
C PHE A 426 -15.93 -39.68 -16.33
N GLY A 427 -16.16 -38.57 -15.59
CA GLY A 427 -17.06 -38.57 -14.42
C GLY A 427 -18.51 -38.89 -14.81
N LEU A 428 -19.02 -38.34 -15.92
CA LEU A 428 -20.35 -38.66 -16.42
C LEU A 428 -20.42 -40.14 -16.89
N LEU A 429 -19.39 -40.65 -17.56
CA LEU A 429 -19.30 -42.07 -17.93
C LEU A 429 -19.36 -42.99 -16.68
N ILE A 430 -18.63 -42.69 -15.63
CA ILE A 430 -18.68 -43.46 -14.39
C ILE A 430 -20.09 -43.41 -13.76
N ILE A 431 -20.75 -42.25 -13.78
CA ILE A 431 -22.10 -42.06 -13.22
C ILE A 431 -23.12 -42.82 -14.07
N PHE A 432 -23.00 -42.79 -15.42
CA PHE A 432 -23.96 -43.39 -16.32
C PHE A 432 -23.71 -44.88 -16.56
N TYR A 433 -22.47 -45.38 -16.51
CA TYR A 433 -22.12 -46.80 -16.61
C TYR A 433 -21.89 -47.49 -15.26
N GLY A 434 -21.98 -46.75 -14.15
CA GLY A 434 -21.81 -47.26 -12.81
C GLY A 434 -23.14 -47.70 -12.16
N PRO A 435 -23.15 -47.73 -10.83
CA PRO A 435 -24.25 -48.31 -10.02
C PRO A 435 -25.64 -47.75 -10.32
N LEU A 436 -25.74 -46.49 -10.86
CA LEU A 436 -27.00 -45.86 -11.15
C LEU A 436 -27.73 -46.55 -12.34
N PHE A 437 -26.97 -46.93 -13.37
CA PHE A 437 -27.51 -47.68 -14.54
C PHE A 437 -27.89 -49.11 -14.16
N TRP A 438 -27.11 -49.73 -13.29
CA TRP A 438 -27.39 -51.04 -12.75
C TRP A 438 -28.65 -51.00 -11.86
N PHE A 439 -28.77 -50.02 -10.98
CA PHE A 439 -29.95 -49.81 -10.14
C PHE A 439 -31.21 -49.49 -10.95
N MET A 440 -31.10 -48.68 -12.03
CA MET A 440 -32.22 -48.42 -12.94
C MET A 440 -32.59 -49.68 -13.76
N GLY A 441 -31.62 -50.49 -14.12
CA GLY A 441 -31.84 -51.77 -14.79
C GLY A 441 -32.57 -52.80 -13.92
N GLU A 442 -32.22 -52.89 -12.64
CA GLU A 442 -32.95 -53.75 -11.68
C GLU A 442 -34.41 -53.32 -11.47
N GLN A 443 -34.70 -52.00 -11.50
CA GLN A 443 -36.07 -51.49 -11.40
C GLN A 443 -36.93 -51.81 -12.65
N LEU A 444 -36.30 -52.09 -13.79
CA LEU A 444 -36.96 -52.47 -15.03
C LEU A 444 -37.17 -54.00 -15.18
N ILE A 445 -36.60 -54.81 -14.32
CA ILE A 445 -36.85 -56.25 -14.26
C ILE A 445 -38.19 -56.49 -13.56
N ALA A 446 -39.24 -56.76 -14.38
CA ALA A 446 -40.53 -57.17 -13.82
C ALA A 446 -40.39 -58.55 -13.17
N ASN A 447 -40.45 -58.59 -11.85
CA ASN A 447 -40.40 -59.83 -11.03
C ASN A 447 -41.77 -60.48 -10.94
N ASP A 448 -42.52 -60.48 -12.03
CA ASP A 448 -43.80 -61.19 -12.04
C ASP A 448 -43.56 -62.68 -12.40
N SER A 449 -44.10 -63.57 -11.59
CA SER A 449 -44.10 -65.01 -11.90
C SER A 449 -44.81 -65.25 -13.25
N PRO A 450 -44.24 -66.10 -14.11
CA PRO A 450 -44.80 -66.34 -15.43
C PRO A 450 -46.23 -66.88 -15.36
N LYS A 451 -47.16 -66.14 -15.91
CA LYS A 451 -48.58 -66.62 -16.09
C LYS A 451 -48.65 -67.47 -17.32
N LYS A 452 -49.43 -68.57 -17.30
CA LYS A 452 -49.75 -69.38 -18.48
C LYS A 452 -50.35 -68.45 -19.52
N SER A 453 -49.70 -68.38 -20.69
CA SER A 453 -50.21 -67.65 -21.85
C SER A 453 -50.24 -68.59 -23.04
N ASP A 454 -51.16 -68.40 -23.97
CA ASP A 454 -51.35 -69.26 -25.16
C ASP A 454 -50.34 -68.96 -26.25
N ALA A 455 -49.52 -67.94 -26.13
CA ALA A 455 -48.44 -67.60 -27.02
C ALA A 455 -47.32 -66.84 -26.35
N ILE A 456 -46.05 -67.11 -26.66
CA ILE A 456 -44.89 -66.36 -26.27
C ILE A 456 -44.36 -65.67 -27.52
N VAL A 457 -44.42 -64.35 -27.54
CA VAL A 457 -43.76 -63.55 -28.59
C VAL A 457 -42.40 -63.13 -28.07
N VAL A 458 -41.36 -63.70 -28.64
CA VAL A 458 -39.99 -63.30 -28.36
C VAL A 458 -39.61 -62.27 -29.41
N PHE A 459 -39.45 -61.01 -28.94
CA PHE A 459 -38.75 -59.99 -29.76
C PHE A 459 -37.26 -60.31 -29.69
N SER A 460 -36.70 -60.88 -30.75
CA SER A 460 -35.28 -61.00 -30.92
C SER A 460 -34.75 -59.59 -31.21
N GLY A 461 -34.14 -58.96 -30.27
CA GLY A 461 -33.20 -57.86 -30.56
C GLY A 461 -31.98 -58.49 -31.24
N ASP A 462 -31.56 -57.95 -32.37
CA ASP A 462 -30.35 -58.36 -33.07
C ASP A 462 -29.13 -58.32 -32.14
N GLY A 463 -28.84 -59.45 -31.56
CA GLY A 463 -27.69 -59.66 -30.72
C GLY A 463 -27.30 -61.12 -30.89
N GLU A 464 -26.34 -61.35 -31.73
CA GLU A 464 -25.66 -62.63 -31.83
C GLU A 464 -25.16 -63.08 -30.47
N VAL A 465 -25.29 -64.34 -30.22
CA VAL A 465 -24.83 -65.13 -29.06
C VAL A 465 -23.36 -65.01 -28.84
#